data_cd611769e5062c1ea250323264ed27f1
#
_entry.id   cd611769e5062c1ea250323264ed27f1
#
_cell.length_a   1.000
_cell.length_b   1.000
_cell.length_c   1.000
_cell.angle_alpha   90.00
_cell.angle_beta   90.00
_cell.angle_gamma   90.00
#
_symmetry.space_group_name_H-M   'P 1'
#
loop_
_entity.id
_entity.type
_entity.pdbx_description
1 polymer ?
#
loop_
_entity_poly.entity_id
_entity_poly.type
_entity_poly.pdbx_seq_one_letter_code
_entity_poly.pdbx_strand_id
1 'polypeptide(L)'
;RMDGKSIMPILSDPSAEVHDHLYFELGNGRAVRTKDWKYIAIRYSADQFEKIKRQPLLKIAQYLSYQGGAKNASRHMMSRPHYLEPDQLYNLANDPLEMKNLAKNPRFKAQLEKMRGLLTAKLKAQGRPFGEFVPGADSVQAEEIWPYLEKMKQLRPVKKGFEINFKHLNS
;
A
#
# COMPACT_ATOMS: atom_id res chain seq x y z
N ARG A 1 -8.19 14.71 -22.07
CA ARG A 1 -8.55 13.28 -22.19
C ARG A 1 -9.12 12.84 -20.85
N MET A 2 -10.34 12.30 -20.86
CA MET A 2 -10.95 11.74 -19.63
C MET A 2 -10.53 10.28 -19.50
N ASP A 3 -10.08 9.90 -18.31
CA ASP A 3 -9.67 8.51 -17.99
C ASP A 3 -10.86 7.65 -17.51
N GLY A 4 -12.05 8.26 -17.35
CA GLY A 4 -13.25 7.57 -16.90
C GLY A 4 -13.86 6.70 -18.00
N LYS A 5 -14.40 5.56 -17.60
CA LYS A 5 -15.25 4.70 -18.45
C LYS A 5 -16.72 4.90 -18.05
N SER A 6 -17.61 4.74 -19.03
CA SER A 6 -19.05 4.80 -18.76
C SER A 6 -19.50 3.71 -17.79
N ILE A 7 -20.31 4.06 -16.80
CA ILE A 7 -20.93 3.13 -15.86
C ILE A 7 -22.23 2.52 -16.42
N MET A 8 -22.69 2.94 -17.61
CA MET A 8 -23.93 2.45 -18.23
C MET A 8 -24.03 0.92 -18.30
N PRO A 9 -22.93 0.18 -18.60
CA PRO A 9 -23.01 -1.28 -18.60
C PRO A 9 -23.45 -1.85 -17.24
N ILE A 10 -22.99 -1.27 -16.12
CA ILE A 10 -23.36 -1.75 -14.77
C ILE A 10 -24.83 -1.45 -14.46
N LEU A 11 -25.37 -0.34 -14.97
CA LEU A 11 -26.78 0.00 -14.79
C LEU A 11 -27.73 -0.95 -15.54
N SER A 12 -27.25 -1.52 -16.65
CA SER A 12 -28.00 -2.49 -17.45
C SER A 12 -27.78 -3.93 -16.98
N ASP A 13 -26.60 -4.25 -16.48
CA ASP A 13 -26.21 -5.55 -15.97
C ASP A 13 -25.29 -5.37 -14.73
N PRO A 14 -25.81 -5.61 -13.51
CA PRO A 14 -25.03 -5.47 -12.28
C PRO A 14 -23.78 -6.39 -12.20
N SER A 15 -23.70 -7.41 -13.06
CA SER A 15 -22.54 -8.30 -13.15
C SER A 15 -21.44 -7.77 -14.09
N ALA A 16 -21.74 -6.70 -14.86
CA ALA A 16 -20.79 -6.13 -15.83
C ALA A 16 -19.58 -5.51 -15.10
N GLU A 17 -18.38 -5.83 -15.58
CA GLU A 17 -17.14 -5.23 -15.10
C GLU A 17 -16.71 -4.09 -16.04
N VAL A 18 -16.62 -2.86 -15.53
CA VAL A 18 -16.17 -1.68 -16.30
C VAL A 18 -14.65 -1.57 -16.28
N HIS A 19 -14.02 -1.99 -15.19
CA HIS A 19 -12.58 -1.93 -15.00
C HIS A 19 -12.05 -3.27 -14.52
N ASP A 20 -11.01 -3.77 -15.17
CA ASP A 20 -10.25 -4.96 -14.76
C ASP A 20 -9.37 -4.69 -13.53
N HIS A 21 -8.98 -3.44 -13.34
CA HIS A 21 -8.27 -2.98 -12.14
C HIS A 21 -8.50 -1.50 -11.89
N LEU A 22 -8.34 -1.10 -10.61
CA LEU A 22 -8.37 0.29 -10.15
C LEU A 22 -6.96 0.71 -9.72
N TYR A 23 -6.64 1.98 -9.96
CA TYR A 23 -5.39 2.61 -9.52
C TYR A 23 -5.67 3.65 -8.45
N PHE A 24 -4.79 3.70 -7.44
CA PHE A 24 -4.85 4.66 -6.34
C PHE A 24 -3.49 5.32 -6.14
N GLU A 25 -3.53 6.61 -5.83
CA GLU A 25 -2.37 7.41 -5.52
C GLU A 25 -2.62 8.22 -4.26
N LEU A 26 -1.73 8.09 -3.26
CA LEU A 26 -1.81 8.83 -2.00
C LEU A 26 -0.42 9.06 -1.43
N GLY A 27 0.04 10.29 -1.43
CA GLY A 27 1.37 10.65 -0.91
C GLY A 27 2.47 9.79 -1.54
N ASN A 28 3.22 9.09 -0.70
CA ASN A 28 4.30 8.18 -1.11
C ASN A 28 3.81 6.79 -1.55
N GLY A 29 2.51 6.56 -1.56
CA GLY A 29 1.91 5.28 -1.90
C GLY A 29 1.27 5.29 -3.28
N ARG A 30 1.42 4.15 -3.99
CA ARG A 30 0.71 3.82 -5.21
C ARG A 30 0.11 2.44 -5.06
N ALA A 31 -1.10 2.25 -5.54
CA ALA A 31 -1.74 0.95 -5.44
C ALA A 31 -2.51 0.59 -6.70
N VAL A 32 -2.62 -0.71 -6.94
CA VAL A 32 -3.56 -1.29 -7.89
C VAL A 32 -4.43 -2.34 -7.18
N ARG A 33 -5.70 -2.39 -7.56
CA ARG A 33 -6.66 -3.36 -7.04
C ARG A 33 -7.41 -4.01 -8.19
N THR A 34 -7.42 -5.33 -8.21
CA THR A 34 -8.35 -6.15 -8.98
C THR A 34 -9.53 -6.56 -8.08
N LYS A 35 -10.42 -7.41 -8.57
CA LYS A 35 -11.51 -7.96 -7.77
C LYS A 35 -10.99 -8.62 -6.45
N ASP A 36 -10.00 -9.50 -6.58
CA ASP A 36 -9.56 -10.37 -5.49
C ASP A 36 -8.21 -9.97 -4.90
N TRP A 37 -7.46 -9.06 -5.52
CA TRP A 37 -6.10 -8.73 -5.10
C TRP A 37 -5.87 -7.23 -5.02
N LYS A 38 -5.06 -6.83 -4.04
CA LYS A 38 -4.57 -5.47 -3.92
C LYS A 38 -3.06 -5.47 -3.70
N TYR A 39 -2.37 -4.62 -4.43
CA TYR A 39 -0.95 -4.36 -4.23
C TYR A 39 -0.73 -2.89 -3.94
N ILE A 40 0.08 -2.60 -2.92
CA ILE A 40 0.48 -1.26 -2.53
C ILE A 40 1.99 -1.18 -2.55
N ALA A 41 2.53 -0.19 -3.24
CA ALA A 41 3.93 0.20 -3.20
C ALA A 41 4.09 1.54 -2.48
N ILE A 42 4.99 1.62 -1.52
CA ILE A 42 5.36 2.84 -0.81
C ILE A 42 6.81 3.14 -1.12
N ARG A 43 7.09 4.33 -1.65
CA ARG A 43 8.46 4.78 -1.96
C ARG A 43 8.66 6.19 -1.42
N TYR A 44 9.75 6.38 -0.69
CA TYR A 44 10.14 7.67 -0.13
C TYR A 44 11.18 8.30 -1.03
N SER A 45 11.24 9.64 -1.10
CA SER A 45 12.44 10.31 -1.61
C SER A 45 13.62 10.08 -0.65
N ALA A 46 14.86 10.22 -1.14
CA ALA A 46 16.05 10.05 -0.32
C ALA A 46 16.02 11.00 0.91
N ASP A 47 15.64 12.28 0.70
CA ASP A 47 15.48 13.25 1.80
C ASP A 47 14.42 12.83 2.83
N GLN A 48 13.28 12.33 2.36
CA GLN A 48 12.24 11.83 3.27
C GLN A 48 12.72 10.61 4.07
N PHE A 49 13.43 9.70 3.43
CA PHE A 49 13.94 8.51 4.10
C PHE A 49 15.02 8.83 5.13
N GLU A 50 15.91 9.80 4.85
CA GLU A 50 16.86 10.31 5.85
C GLU A 50 16.14 10.95 7.06
N LYS A 51 15.09 11.71 6.84
CA LYS A 51 14.25 12.25 7.91
C LYS A 51 13.57 11.15 8.73
N ILE A 52 13.09 10.11 8.06
CA ILE A 52 12.47 8.94 8.69
C ILE A 52 13.49 8.23 9.60
N LYS A 53 14.72 8.00 9.14
CA LYS A 53 15.77 7.33 9.91
C LYS A 53 16.15 8.06 11.21
N ARG A 54 15.97 9.36 11.25
CA ARG A 54 16.27 10.20 12.43
C ARG A 54 15.11 10.30 13.42
N GLN A 55 13.96 9.68 13.15
CA GLN A 55 12.73 9.86 13.93
C GLN A 55 12.18 8.55 14.50
N PRO A 56 11.44 8.59 15.62
CA PRO A 56 10.73 7.42 16.12
C PRO A 56 9.67 6.95 15.12
N LEU A 57 9.42 5.66 15.08
CA LEU A 57 8.46 4.97 14.19
C LEU A 57 7.09 5.66 14.12
N LEU A 58 6.59 6.17 15.25
CA LEU A 58 5.31 6.88 15.33
C LEU A 58 5.27 8.16 14.49
N LYS A 59 6.41 8.80 14.25
CA LYS A 59 6.49 9.99 13.39
C LYS A 59 6.60 9.66 11.90
N ILE A 60 7.05 8.45 11.55
CA ILE A 60 7.09 7.98 10.16
C ILE A 60 5.70 8.00 9.54
N ALA A 61 4.70 7.60 10.30
CA ALA A 61 3.31 7.60 9.85
C ALA A 61 2.82 8.98 9.40
N GLN A 62 3.40 10.08 9.90
CA GLN A 62 3.06 11.44 9.47
C GLN A 62 3.42 11.70 8.00
N TYR A 63 4.47 11.06 7.49
CA TYR A 63 4.88 11.18 6.09
C TYR A 63 4.03 10.34 5.14
N LEU A 64 3.32 9.35 5.67
CA LEU A 64 2.42 8.49 4.92
C LEU A 64 0.97 8.96 5.01
N SER A 65 0.63 9.61 6.11
CA SER A 65 -0.74 10.06 6.35
C SER A 65 -0.98 11.41 5.69
N TYR A 66 -1.81 11.41 4.68
CA TYR A 66 -2.26 12.62 4.00
C TYR A 66 -3.29 13.40 4.81
N GLN A 67 -4.01 12.76 5.73
CA GLN A 67 -5.11 13.38 6.45
C GLN A 67 -5.04 13.16 7.96
N GLY A 68 -5.23 14.24 8.71
CA GLY A 68 -5.54 14.19 10.13
C GLY A 68 -4.38 14.16 11.12
N GLY A 69 -3.15 14.39 10.66
CA GLY A 69 -1.99 14.58 11.53
C GLY A 69 -1.55 13.34 12.30
N ALA A 70 -0.63 13.52 13.25
CA ALA A 70 0.08 12.47 13.99
C ALA A 70 -0.84 11.47 14.72
N LYS A 71 -1.98 11.90 15.25
CA LYS A 71 -2.90 11.02 15.99
C LYS A 71 -3.56 9.98 15.08
N ASN A 72 -4.00 10.40 13.89
CA ASN A 72 -4.63 9.48 12.92
C ASN A 72 -3.59 8.54 12.31
N ALA A 73 -2.41 9.06 11.98
CA ALA A 73 -1.30 8.24 11.51
C ALA A 73 -0.92 7.13 12.50
N SER A 74 -0.83 7.44 13.79
CA SER A 74 -0.56 6.46 14.84
C SER A 74 -1.66 5.40 14.95
N ARG A 75 -2.93 5.81 14.82
CA ARG A 75 -4.07 4.89 14.83
C ARG A 75 -4.02 3.93 13.65
N HIS A 76 -3.73 4.42 12.43
CA HIS A 76 -3.58 3.57 11.24
C HIS A 76 -2.43 2.59 11.36
N MET A 77 -1.29 3.00 11.89
CA MET A 77 -0.19 2.09 12.17
C MET A 77 -0.55 0.97 13.15
N MET A 78 -1.32 1.30 14.21
CA MET A 78 -1.73 0.31 15.20
C MET A 78 -2.79 -0.65 14.67
N SER A 79 -3.67 -0.17 13.79
CA SER A 79 -4.75 -0.99 13.20
C SER A 79 -4.33 -1.75 11.94
N ARG A 80 -3.19 -1.42 11.32
CA ARG A 80 -2.69 -2.00 10.08
C ARG A 80 -1.24 -2.43 10.26
N PRO A 81 -0.97 -3.69 10.60
CA PRO A 81 0.37 -4.15 11.00
C PRO A 81 1.44 -3.96 9.91
N HIS A 82 1.03 -3.88 8.64
CA HIS A 82 1.90 -3.76 7.48
C HIS A 82 1.94 -2.35 6.86
N TYR A 83 1.34 -1.36 7.53
CA TYR A 83 1.12 0.00 6.99
C TYR A 83 2.38 0.69 6.46
N LEU A 84 3.54 0.41 7.04
CA LEU A 84 4.83 1.02 6.66
C LEU A 84 5.64 0.17 5.68
N GLU A 85 5.20 -1.03 5.37
CA GLU A 85 5.96 -1.94 4.52
C GLU A 85 5.98 -1.45 3.07
N PRO A 86 7.16 -1.45 2.42
CA PRO A 86 7.32 -0.84 1.11
C PRO A 86 6.58 -1.57 -0.01
N ASP A 87 6.35 -2.87 0.17
CA ASP A 87 5.52 -3.69 -0.72
C ASP A 87 4.48 -4.43 0.11
N GLN A 88 3.22 -4.33 -0.29
CA GLN A 88 2.12 -4.99 0.38
C GLN A 88 1.23 -5.67 -0.66
N LEU A 89 0.98 -6.96 -0.45
CA LEU A 89 0.09 -7.77 -1.30
C LEU A 89 -1.00 -8.41 -0.45
N TYR A 90 -2.24 -8.18 -0.80
CA TYR A 90 -3.40 -8.69 -0.08
C TYR A 90 -4.32 -9.49 -0.99
N ASN A 91 -4.78 -10.65 -0.49
CA ASN A 91 -5.85 -11.42 -1.11
C ASN A 91 -7.18 -11.01 -0.50
N LEU A 92 -7.90 -10.11 -1.16
CA LEU A 92 -9.13 -9.51 -0.63
C LEU A 92 -10.29 -10.50 -0.49
N ALA A 93 -10.28 -11.59 -1.25
CA ALA A 93 -11.30 -12.64 -1.13
C ALA A 93 -11.20 -13.39 0.22
N ASN A 94 -9.98 -13.55 0.75
CA ASN A 94 -9.71 -14.27 2.00
C ASN A 94 -9.34 -13.34 3.17
N ASP A 95 -8.95 -12.11 2.88
CA ASP A 95 -8.49 -11.11 3.85
C ASP A 95 -9.00 -9.71 3.46
N PRO A 96 -10.32 -9.47 3.54
CA PRO A 96 -10.92 -8.19 3.14
C PRO A 96 -10.47 -7.01 4.04
N LEU A 97 -9.93 -7.30 5.21
CA LEU A 97 -9.40 -6.30 6.14
C LEU A 97 -7.91 -5.99 5.92
N GLU A 98 -7.24 -6.66 4.98
CA GLU A 98 -5.84 -6.38 4.63
C GLU A 98 -4.88 -6.56 5.83
N MET A 99 -5.09 -7.61 6.63
CA MET A 99 -4.33 -7.87 7.85
C MET A 99 -3.09 -8.71 7.62
N LYS A 100 -3.00 -9.43 6.48
CA LYS A 100 -1.90 -10.35 6.17
C LYS A 100 -1.19 -9.95 4.89
N ASN A 101 -0.03 -9.31 5.02
CA ASN A 101 0.80 -8.99 3.86
C ASN A 101 1.47 -10.26 3.30
N LEU A 102 1.21 -10.56 2.03
CA LEU A 102 1.72 -11.71 1.31
C LEU A 102 2.94 -11.38 0.43
N ALA A 103 3.39 -10.12 0.38
CA ALA A 103 4.45 -9.68 -0.53
C ALA A 103 5.78 -10.44 -0.35
N LYS A 104 6.11 -10.86 0.87
CA LYS A 104 7.32 -11.66 1.15
C LYS A 104 7.10 -13.18 1.12
N ASN A 105 5.89 -13.65 0.86
CA ASN A 105 5.61 -15.08 0.82
C ASN A 105 5.94 -15.67 -0.55
N PRO A 106 6.90 -16.61 -0.65
CA PRO A 106 7.34 -17.18 -1.93
C PRO A 106 6.22 -17.81 -2.75
N ARG A 107 5.17 -18.35 -2.08
CA ARG A 107 4.00 -18.96 -2.74
C ARG A 107 3.22 -17.97 -3.60
N PHE A 108 3.31 -16.67 -3.29
CA PHE A 108 2.58 -15.62 -3.99
C PHE A 108 3.48 -14.75 -4.89
N LYS A 109 4.72 -15.18 -5.14
CA LYS A 109 5.69 -14.43 -5.98
C LYS A 109 5.11 -14.11 -7.36
N ALA A 110 4.54 -15.10 -8.04
CA ALA A 110 3.94 -14.88 -9.37
C ALA A 110 2.79 -13.87 -9.33
N GLN A 111 1.95 -13.92 -8.28
CA GLN A 111 0.86 -12.96 -8.10
C GLN A 111 1.38 -11.55 -7.78
N LEU A 112 2.42 -11.45 -6.96
CA LEU A 112 3.09 -10.17 -6.68
C LEU A 112 3.60 -9.54 -7.97
N GLU A 113 4.33 -10.29 -8.80
CA GLU A 113 4.88 -9.80 -10.07
C GLU A 113 3.77 -9.38 -11.04
N LYS A 114 2.67 -10.13 -11.11
CA LYS A 114 1.49 -9.74 -11.89
C LYS A 114 0.96 -8.37 -11.47
N MET A 115 0.77 -8.17 -10.16
CA MET A 115 0.24 -6.90 -9.62
C MET A 115 1.23 -5.75 -9.78
N ARG A 116 2.54 -6.00 -9.60
CA ARG A 116 3.61 -5.03 -9.88
C ARG A 116 3.60 -4.62 -11.36
N GLY A 117 3.40 -5.57 -12.26
CA GLY A 117 3.26 -5.31 -13.69
C GLY A 117 2.10 -4.36 -14.03
N LEU A 118 0.92 -4.57 -13.42
CA LEU A 118 -0.22 -3.67 -13.57
C LEU A 118 0.10 -2.24 -13.09
N LEU A 119 0.72 -2.12 -11.93
CA LEU A 119 1.15 -0.82 -11.39
C LEU A 119 2.16 -0.14 -12.32
N THR A 120 3.18 -0.88 -12.77
CA THR A 120 4.21 -0.39 -13.68
C THR A 120 3.60 0.14 -14.98
N ALA A 121 2.71 -0.63 -15.59
CA ALA A 121 2.03 -0.23 -16.83
C ALA A 121 1.25 1.08 -16.65
N LYS A 122 0.53 1.22 -15.53
CA LYS A 122 -0.23 2.44 -15.24
C LYS A 122 0.68 3.65 -15.02
N LEU A 123 1.76 3.50 -14.26
CA LEU A 123 2.73 4.58 -14.00
C LEU A 123 3.45 5.01 -15.28
N LYS A 124 3.89 4.06 -16.12
CA LYS A 124 4.49 4.36 -17.43
C LYS A 124 3.54 5.12 -18.34
N ALA A 125 2.27 4.70 -18.41
CA ALA A 125 1.26 5.39 -19.20
C ALA A 125 1.00 6.84 -18.74
N GLN A 126 1.25 7.13 -17.47
CA GLN A 126 1.14 8.48 -16.90
C GLN A 126 2.43 9.30 -17.02
N GLY A 127 3.56 8.67 -17.37
CA GLY A 127 4.87 9.31 -17.45
C GLY A 127 5.38 9.82 -16.09
N ARG A 128 4.95 9.20 -14.97
CA ARG A 128 5.29 9.65 -13.61
C ARG A 128 6.39 8.77 -13.02
N PRO A 129 7.58 9.33 -12.72
CA PRO A 129 8.62 8.61 -12.01
C PRO A 129 8.16 8.15 -10.63
N PHE A 130 8.47 6.87 -10.30
CA PHE A 130 8.14 6.30 -9.00
C PHE A 130 9.02 5.07 -8.71
N GLY A 131 10.03 5.27 -7.88
CA GLY A 131 10.95 4.22 -7.48
C GLY A 131 11.53 3.44 -8.67
N GLU A 132 11.64 2.14 -8.51
CA GLU A 132 12.10 1.20 -9.54
C GLU A 132 11.06 0.92 -10.63
N PHE A 133 9.80 1.30 -10.44
CA PHE A 133 8.72 1.09 -11.43
C PHE A 133 8.87 1.97 -12.65
N VAL A 134 9.20 3.24 -12.43
CA VAL A 134 9.49 4.22 -13.48
C VAL A 134 10.67 5.06 -13.01
N PRO A 135 11.88 4.82 -13.54
CA PRO A 135 13.08 5.55 -13.15
C PRO A 135 12.95 7.07 -13.36
N GLY A 136 13.76 7.85 -12.62
CA GLY A 136 13.82 9.30 -12.72
C GLY A 136 13.31 10.04 -11.49
N ALA A 137 12.75 9.34 -10.49
CA ALA A 137 12.51 9.91 -9.17
C ALA A 137 13.72 9.66 -8.27
N ASP A 138 14.02 10.62 -7.41
CA ASP A 138 14.93 10.44 -6.27
C ASP A 138 14.17 9.65 -5.18
N SER A 139 14.04 8.34 -5.38
CA SER A 139 13.25 7.46 -4.52
C SER A 139 14.09 6.29 -4.03
N VAL A 140 13.99 6.02 -2.73
CA VAL A 140 14.62 4.87 -2.09
C VAL A 140 13.87 3.60 -2.48
N GLN A 141 14.61 2.56 -2.84
CA GLN A 141 14.05 1.28 -3.27
C GLN A 141 13.55 0.45 -2.07
N ALA A 142 12.67 -0.50 -2.33
CA ALA A 142 12.11 -1.36 -1.30
C ALA A 142 13.18 -2.14 -0.52
N GLU A 143 14.25 -2.56 -1.19
CA GLU A 143 15.38 -3.31 -0.63
C GLU A 143 16.12 -2.54 0.47
N GLU A 144 16.12 -1.20 0.42
CA GLU A 144 16.71 -0.36 1.46
C GLU A 144 15.76 -0.09 2.62
N ILE A 145 14.46 0.02 2.32
CA ILE A 145 13.43 0.33 3.32
C ILE A 145 13.17 -0.87 4.24
N TRP A 146 13.12 -2.09 3.69
CA TRP A 146 12.81 -3.30 4.44
C TRP A 146 13.73 -3.54 5.65
N PRO A 147 15.08 -3.57 5.50
CA PRO A 147 15.98 -3.82 6.63
C PRO A 147 15.84 -2.78 7.74
N TYR A 148 15.62 -1.52 7.36
CA TYR A 148 15.39 -0.45 8.33
C TYR A 148 14.13 -0.70 9.16
N LEU A 149 13.00 -1.01 8.52
CA LEU A 149 11.75 -1.27 9.21
C LEU A 149 11.82 -2.51 10.11
N GLU A 150 12.47 -3.56 9.66
CA GLU A 150 12.66 -4.78 10.46
C GLU A 150 13.46 -4.49 11.72
N LYS A 151 14.56 -3.75 11.62
CA LYS A 151 15.34 -3.29 12.75
C LYS A 151 14.49 -2.45 13.73
N MET A 152 13.68 -1.53 13.21
CA MET A 152 12.83 -0.67 14.03
C MET A 152 11.71 -1.45 14.74
N LYS A 153 11.12 -2.47 14.10
CA LYS A 153 10.13 -3.36 14.72
C LYS A 153 10.74 -4.16 15.88
N GLN A 154 11.98 -4.60 15.76
CA GLN A 154 12.71 -5.31 16.83
C GLN A 154 12.98 -4.41 18.04
N LEU A 155 13.36 -3.14 17.80
CA LEU A 155 13.66 -2.18 18.84
C LEU A 155 12.42 -1.71 19.62
N ARG A 156 11.25 -1.77 19.00
CA ARG A 156 9.97 -1.37 19.60
C ARG A 156 8.86 -2.33 19.17
N PRO A 157 8.78 -3.52 19.78
CA PRO A 157 7.68 -4.42 19.50
C PRO A 157 6.37 -3.68 19.81
N VAL A 158 5.48 -3.61 18.83
CA VAL A 158 4.12 -3.15 19.04
C VAL A 158 3.54 -3.99 20.18
N LYS A 159 3.11 -3.35 21.27
CA LYS A 159 2.55 -4.06 22.42
C LYS A 159 1.47 -5.03 21.92
N LYS A 160 1.69 -6.34 22.14
CA LYS A 160 0.65 -7.35 21.99
C LYS A 160 -0.50 -6.93 22.92
N GLY A 161 -1.64 -6.56 22.38
CA GLY A 161 -2.78 -6.20 23.23
C GLY A 161 -3.80 -5.25 22.58
N PHE A 162 -3.60 -4.78 21.37
CA PHE A 162 -4.65 -4.11 20.61
C PHE A 162 -5.30 -5.10 19.63
N GLU A 163 -5.97 -6.12 20.16
CA GLU A 163 -6.99 -6.83 19.40
C GLU A 163 -8.19 -5.89 19.27
N ILE A 164 -8.34 -5.30 18.11
CA ILE A 164 -9.55 -4.56 17.78
C ILE A 164 -10.67 -5.59 17.67
N ASN A 165 -11.59 -5.55 18.63
CA ASN A 165 -12.74 -6.42 18.66
C ASN A 165 -13.73 -5.98 17.57
N PHE A 166 -13.62 -6.58 16.39
CA PHE A 166 -14.48 -6.31 15.23
C PHE A 166 -15.90 -6.90 15.35
N LYS A 167 -16.32 -7.36 16.53
CA LYS A 167 -17.67 -7.96 16.74
C LYS A 167 -18.85 -7.03 16.38
N HIS A 168 -18.62 -5.74 16.18
CA HIS A 168 -19.67 -4.76 15.89
C HIS A 168 -19.85 -4.38 14.42
N LEU A 169 -19.12 -5.02 13.49
CA LEU A 169 -19.25 -4.72 12.06
C LEU A 169 -20.10 -5.72 11.28
N ASN A 170 -20.65 -6.73 11.93
CA ASN A 170 -21.52 -7.75 11.32
C ASN A 170 -22.96 -7.73 11.85
N SER A 171 -23.43 -6.57 12.30
CA SER A 171 -24.86 -6.38 12.63
C SER A 171 -25.48 -5.35 11.71
#